data_619d3c9b69b9d91f06f55fedde733450
#
_entry.id   619d3c9b69b9d91f06f55fedde733450
#
_cell.length_a   1.000
_cell.length_b   1.000
_cell.length_c   1.000
_cell.angle_alpha   90.00
_cell.angle_beta   90.00
_cell.angle_gamma   90.00
#
_symmetry.space_group_name_H-M   'P 1'
#
loop_
_entity.id
_entity.type
_entity.pdbx_description
1 polymer ?
#
loop_
_entity_poly.entity_id
_entity_poly.type
_entity_poly.pdbx_seq_one_letter_code
_entity_poly.pdbx_strand_id
1 'polypeptide(L)'
;MPELIPMQGQPRRELQREHHHGYKLEEVVADLVDNSIDAKADNVWIIFAEETYTNRIDGNYVPKESFFLIAIDDGEGINVDGINKVMNFGAERTYDELDLGKFGVGMKSSSLSQAREVTLISKVKNGQVNLRRLSSEVVMEQDRWTLLPELRPHMKTRAIDIAMARLSERDSGSAIVLEDMHKLKYRVGNESNRDAYLQSEYGHIKDYLSLVFENYIR
;
A
#
# COMPACT_ATOMS: atom_id res chain seq x y z
N MET A 1 10.31 26.74 21.17
CA MET A 1 10.00 25.68 20.20
C MET A 1 10.92 25.93 19.01
N PRO A 2 11.62 24.94 18.49
CA PRO A 2 12.40 25.14 17.27
C PRO A 2 11.45 25.50 16.13
N GLU A 3 11.82 26.50 15.37
CA GLU A 3 11.08 27.00 14.21
C GLU A 3 11.10 25.91 13.13
N LEU A 4 9.93 25.41 12.73
CA LEU A 4 9.82 24.44 11.66
C LEU A 4 10.13 25.15 10.34
N ILE A 5 11.21 24.78 9.69
CA ILE A 5 11.55 25.27 8.34
C ILE A 5 10.60 24.59 7.35
N PRO A 6 9.68 25.30 6.70
CA PRO A 6 8.78 24.71 5.74
C PRO A 6 9.58 24.23 4.52
N MET A 7 9.56 22.93 4.23
CA MET A 7 10.05 22.41 2.96
C MET A 7 9.17 22.93 1.83
N GLN A 8 9.78 23.56 0.84
CA GLN A 8 9.12 24.01 -0.40
C GLN A 8 8.90 22.80 -1.32
N GLY A 9 7.98 21.91 -0.95
CA GLY A 9 7.47 20.87 -1.83
C GLY A 9 6.17 21.34 -2.49
N GLN A 10 5.82 20.73 -3.62
CA GLN A 10 4.49 20.86 -4.23
C GLN A 10 3.80 19.49 -4.14
N PRO A 11 3.24 19.12 -3.00
CA PRO A 11 2.76 17.75 -2.73
C PRO A 11 1.79 17.23 -3.79
N ARG A 12 0.91 18.10 -4.31
CA ARG A 12 -0.01 17.73 -5.40
C ARG A 12 0.72 17.34 -6.68
N ARG A 13 1.78 18.07 -7.06
CA ARG A 13 2.56 17.74 -8.27
C ARG A 13 3.45 16.52 -8.06
N GLU A 14 4.01 16.38 -6.88
CA GLU A 14 4.80 15.21 -6.50
C GLU A 14 3.93 13.96 -6.52
N LEU A 15 2.76 14.01 -5.92
CA LEU A 15 1.77 12.91 -5.97
C LEU A 15 1.40 12.53 -7.42
N GLN A 16 1.19 13.53 -8.29
CA GLN A 16 0.92 13.26 -9.70
C GLN A 16 2.09 12.57 -10.39
N ARG A 17 3.35 12.91 -10.06
CA ARG A 17 4.52 12.20 -10.58
C ARG A 17 4.54 10.74 -10.10
N GLU A 18 4.31 10.52 -8.80
CA GLU A 18 4.25 9.16 -8.24
C GLU A 18 3.22 8.30 -8.98
N HIS A 19 2.02 8.83 -9.23
CA HIS A 19 0.99 8.14 -10.01
C HIS A 19 1.40 7.82 -11.46
N HIS A 20 2.35 8.56 -12.04
CA HIS A 20 2.82 8.36 -13.41
C HIS A 20 4.11 7.52 -13.50
N HIS A 21 4.68 7.07 -12.38
CA HIS A 21 5.81 6.15 -12.42
C HIS A 21 5.49 4.88 -13.19
N GLY A 22 6.49 4.39 -13.97
CA GLY A 22 6.32 3.30 -14.93
C GLY A 22 6.27 1.89 -14.35
N TYR A 23 6.21 1.73 -13.01
CA TYR A 23 6.15 0.40 -12.40
C TYR A 23 4.99 -0.44 -12.91
N LYS A 24 5.26 -1.71 -13.18
CA LYS A 24 4.24 -2.72 -13.46
C LYS A 24 3.72 -3.31 -12.15
N LEU A 25 2.51 -3.88 -12.18
CA LEU A 25 1.89 -4.45 -10.98
C LEU A 25 2.72 -5.60 -10.38
N GLU A 26 3.23 -6.49 -11.22
CA GLU A 26 4.06 -7.61 -10.81
C GLU A 26 5.38 -7.16 -10.14
N GLU A 27 5.98 -6.05 -10.58
CA GLU A 27 7.18 -5.47 -9.97
C GLU A 27 6.87 -4.90 -8.57
N VAL A 28 5.71 -4.24 -8.42
CA VAL A 28 5.25 -3.73 -7.13
C VAL A 28 4.98 -4.86 -6.16
N VAL A 29 4.32 -5.93 -6.60
CA VAL A 29 4.06 -7.10 -5.75
C VAL A 29 5.36 -7.77 -5.35
N ALA A 30 6.34 -7.87 -6.24
CA ALA A 30 7.66 -8.42 -5.90
C ALA A 30 8.38 -7.58 -4.83
N ASP A 31 8.34 -6.25 -4.93
CA ASP A 31 8.90 -5.35 -3.91
C ASP A 31 8.21 -5.56 -2.53
N LEU A 32 6.89 -5.77 -2.51
CA LEU A 32 6.17 -6.08 -1.28
C LEU A 32 6.54 -7.45 -0.70
N VAL A 33 6.76 -8.45 -1.54
CA VAL A 33 7.21 -9.79 -1.12
C VAL A 33 8.64 -9.73 -0.59
N ASP A 34 9.55 -8.99 -1.23
CA ASP A 34 10.93 -8.80 -0.77
C ASP A 34 10.96 -8.15 0.62
N ASN A 35 10.12 -7.14 0.82
CA ASN A 35 9.94 -6.51 2.13
C ASN A 35 9.47 -7.50 3.22
N SER A 36 8.58 -8.43 2.86
CA SER A 36 8.12 -9.48 3.77
C SER A 36 9.22 -10.48 4.12
N ILE A 37 10.06 -10.85 3.14
CA ILE A 37 11.24 -11.71 3.36
C ILE A 37 12.23 -11.01 4.31
N ASP A 38 12.50 -9.73 4.10
CA ASP A 38 13.38 -8.95 4.99
C ASP A 38 12.80 -8.84 6.42
N ALA A 39 11.46 -8.82 6.56
CA ALA A 39 10.76 -8.90 7.85
C ALA A 39 10.75 -10.31 8.46
N LYS A 40 11.45 -11.28 7.85
CA LYS A 40 11.54 -12.68 8.28
C LYS A 40 10.19 -13.39 8.32
N ALA A 41 9.33 -13.09 7.37
CA ALA A 41 8.06 -13.78 7.23
C ALA A 41 8.27 -15.22 6.72
N ASP A 42 7.55 -16.15 7.29
CA ASP A 42 7.46 -17.53 6.79
C ASP A 42 6.42 -17.62 5.66
N ASN A 43 5.40 -16.76 5.68
CA ASN A 43 4.32 -16.77 4.72
C ASN A 43 3.95 -15.35 4.27
N VAL A 44 3.66 -15.22 2.97
CA VAL A 44 3.12 -14.01 2.36
C VAL A 44 1.85 -14.37 1.57
N TRP A 45 0.77 -13.64 1.83
CA TRP A 45 -0.50 -13.81 1.12
C TRP A 45 -0.79 -12.58 0.26
N ILE A 46 -1.00 -12.80 -1.02
CA ILE A 46 -1.41 -11.77 -1.97
C ILE A 46 -2.90 -11.96 -2.28
N ILE A 47 -3.69 -10.94 -2.00
CA ILE A 47 -5.13 -10.92 -2.29
C ILE A 47 -5.38 -9.78 -3.28
N PHE A 48 -6.00 -10.09 -4.40
CA PHE A 48 -6.34 -9.13 -5.44
C PHE A 48 -7.81 -9.30 -5.81
N ALA A 49 -8.60 -8.25 -5.69
CA ALA A 49 -10.03 -8.31 -5.97
C ALA A 49 -10.58 -6.91 -6.30
N GLU A 50 -11.86 -6.89 -6.63
CA GLU A 50 -12.61 -5.68 -6.90
C GLU A 50 -13.44 -5.24 -5.69
N GLU A 51 -13.61 -3.94 -5.58
CA GLU A 51 -14.42 -3.29 -4.55
C GLU A 51 -15.03 -1.98 -5.08
N THR A 52 -16.17 -1.61 -4.51
CA THR A 52 -16.77 -0.30 -4.75
C THR A 52 -16.27 0.68 -3.69
N TYR A 53 -15.56 1.70 -4.12
CA TYR A 53 -15.08 2.79 -3.28
C TYR A 53 -16.05 3.96 -3.28
N THR A 54 -15.95 4.75 -2.24
CA THR A 54 -16.65 6.04 -2.17
C THR A 54 -15.63 7.15 -2.39
N ASN A 55 -15.62 7.72 -3.59
CA ASN A 55 -14.78 8.87 -3.92
C ASN A 55 -15.52 10.17 -3.61
N ARG A 56 -14.74 11.20 -3.25
CA ARG A 56 -15.27 12.55 -3.09
C ARG A 56 -15.01 13.36 -4.36
N ILE A 57 -16.09 13.72 -5.06
CA ILE A 57 -16.06 14.53 -6.28
C ILE A 57 -16.90 15.77 -6.02
N ASP A 58 -16.31 16.96 -6.13
CA ASP A 58 -16.97 18.26 -5.91
C ASP A 58 -17.80 18.34 -4.61
N GLY A 59 -17.24 17.75 -3.54
CA GLY A 59 -17.89 17.71 -2.22
C GLY A 59 -18.91 16.58 -2.04
N ASN A 60 -19.26 15.86 -3.08
CA ASN A 60 -20.21 14.74 -3.04
C ASN A 60 -19.47 13.39 -2.98
N TYR A 61 -20.04 12.45 -2.24
CA TYR A 61 -19.55 11.07 -2.19
C TYR A 61 -20.19 10.25 -3.32
N VAL A 62 -19.36 9.79 -4.26
CA VAL A 62 -19.80 9.05 -5.44
C VAL A 62 -19.21 7.66 -5.43
N PRO A 63 -20.02 6.59 -5.60
CA PRO A 63 -19.50 5.23 -5.74
C PRO A 63 -18.63 5.10 -6.99
N LYS A 64 -17.53 4.37 -6.87
CA LYS A 64 -16.62 4.05 -7.96
C LYS A 64 -16.12 2.62 -7.79
N GLU A 65 -16.31 1.81 -8.82
CA GLU A 65 -15.71 0.48 -8.89
C GLU A 65 -14.23 0.59 -9.21
N SER A 66 -13.41 -0.13 -8.47
CA SER A 66 -11.98 -0.24 -8.68
C SER A 66 -11.45 -1.54 -8.06
N PHE A 67 -10.14 -1.73 -8.11
CA PHE A 67 -9.48 -2.91 -7.56
C PHE A 67 -8.73 -2.56 -6.27
N PHE A 68 -8.52 -3.59 -5.46
CA PHE A 68 -7.57 -3.55 -4.37
C PHE A 68 -6.58 -4.70 -4.46
N LEU A 69 -5.39 -4.49 -3.92
CA LEU A 69 -4.40 -5.52 -3.65
C LEU A 69 -4.00 -5.44 -2.19
N ILE A 70 -3.91 -6.60 -1.54
CA ILE A 70 -3.39 -6.73 -0.19
C ILE A 70 -2.20 -7.68 -0.25
N ALA A 71 -1.04 -7.24 0.27
CA ALA A 71 0.06 -8.13 0.62
C ALA A 71 0.09 -8.23 2.14
N ILE A 72 -0.03 -9.44 2.68
CA ILE A 72 -0.04 -9.72 4.13
C ILE A 72 1.09 -10.67 4.42
N ASP A 73 1.87 -10.41 5.47
CA ASP A 73 2.91 -11.28 5.97
C ASP A 73 2.70 -11.64 7.45
N ASP A 74 3.41 -12.67 7.90
CA ASP A 74 3.51 -13.09 9.30
C ASP A 74 4.90 -12.82 9.91
N GLY A 75 5.60 -11.83 9.37
CA GLY A 75 6.92 -11.42 9.84
C GLY A 75 6.93 -10.73 11.20
N GLU A 76 8.05 -10.08 11.54
CA GLU A 76 8.25 -9.44 12.85
C GLU A 76 7.27 -8.28 13.13
N GLY A 77 6.66 -7.71 12.09
CA GLY A 77 5.82 -6.53 12.17
C GLY A 77 6.60 -5.25 12.48
N ILE A 78 5.90 -4.12 12.45
CA ILE A 78 6.46 -2.79 12.64
C ILE A 78 5.67 -2.07 13.75
N ASN A 79 6.36 -1.47 14.71
CA ASN A 79 5.70 -0.65 15.72
C ASN A 79 5.26 0.71 15.15
N VAL A 80 4.49 1.47 15.92
CA VAL A 80 3.90 2.74 15.47
C VAL A 80 4.93 3.76 15.01
N ASP A 81 6.08 3.84 15.66
CA ASP A 81 7.17 4.76 15.31
C ASP A 81 7.85 4.32 14.00
N GLY A 82 8.05 3.02 13.83
CA GLY A 82 8.54 2.42 12.60
C GLY A 82 7.60 2.66 11.42
N ILE A 83 6.27 2.46 11.61
CA ILE A 83 5.27 2.76 10.57
C ILE A 83 5.35 4.25 10.17
N ASN A 84 5.44 5.16 11.14
CA ASN A 84 5.56 6.59 10.86
C ASN A 84 6.84 6.90 10.04
N LYS A 85 7.97 6.28 10.36
CA LYS A 85 9.22 6.43 9.61
C LYS A 85 9.10 5.90 8.19
N VAL A 86 8.63 4.66 8.04
CA VAL A 86 8.48 3.98 6.74
C VAL A 86 7.54 4.74 5.81
N MET A 87 6.43 5.29 6.34
CA MET A 87 5.42 5.98 5.55
C MET A 87 5.72 7.47 5.33
N ASN A 88 6.73 8.05 5.99
CA ASN A 88 7.03 9.48 5.86
C ASN A 88 7.72 9.78 4.51
N PHE A 89 7.19 10.79 3.76
CA PHE A 89 7.87 11.38 2.61
C PHE A 89 8.71 12.55 3.10
N GLY A 90 10.04 12.47 2.97
CA GLY A 90 10.95 13.56 3.29
C GLY A 90 11.72 13.45 4.61
N ALA A 91 11.74 12.30 5.25
CA ALA A 91 12.72 12.04 6.28
C ALA A 91 14.12 12.11 5.62
N GLU A 92 14.97 13.06 6.06
CA GLU A 92 16.37 13.11 5.66
C GLU A 92 17.02 11.76 5.94
N ARG A 93 17.73 11.24 4.92
CA ARG A 93 18.47 9.99 5.02
C ARG A 93 19.68 10.20 5.91
N THR A 94 19.53 10.00 7.21
CA THR A 94 20.69 9.60 8.03
C THR A 94 20.82 8.09 7.87
N TYR A 95 21.81 7.70 7.08
CA TYR A 95 22.18 6.29 6.92
C TYR A 95 22.84 5.82 8.22
N ASP A 96 22.08 5.22 9.12
CA ASP A 96 22.63 4.27 10.08
C ASP A 96 22.55 2.88 9.45
N GLU A 97 23.66 2.15 9.43
CA GLU A 97 23.80 0.85 8.74
C GLU A 97 22.88 -0.26 9.28
N LEU A 98 22.08 0.03 10.31
CA LEU A 98 21.10 -0.86 10.96
C LEU A 98 19.66 -0.48 10.66
N ASP A 99 19.43 0.59 9.89
CA ASP A 99 18.07 0.99 9.60
C ASP A 99 17.45 0.16 8.47
N LEU A 100 16.22 -0.25 8.68
CA LEU A 100 15.19 -0.67 7.71
C LEU A 100 15.11 0.25 6.45
N GLY A 101 16.19 0.91 6.11
CA GLY A 101 16.32 1.95 5.08
C GLY A 101 16.23 1.46 3.65
N LYS A 102 16.18 0.15 3.41
CA LYS A 102 15.83 -0.40 2.12
C LYS A 102 14.34 -0.19 1.81
N PHE A 103 13.48 -0.14 2.83
CA PHE A 103 12.03 -0.17 2.70
C PHE A 103 11.34 1.17 2.42
N GLY A 104 11.99 2.30 2.65
CA GLY A 104 11.25 3.56 2.79
C GLY A 104 10.86 4.28 1.51
N VAL A 105 11.61 4.18 0.44
CA VAL A 105 11.35 4.98 -0.79
C VAL A 105 10.73 4.13 -1.89
N GLY A 106 11.22 2.92 -2.10
CA GLY A 106 10.72 2.01 -3.13
C GLY A 106 9.24 1.69 -2.94
N MET A 107 8.86 1.19 -1.77
CA MET A 107 7.51 0.77 -1.45
C MET A 107 6.47 1.91 -1.65
N LYS A 108 6.77 3.14 -1.22
CA LYS A 108 5.82 4.26 -1.37
C LYS A 108 5.63 4.65 -2.83
N SER A 109 6.72 4.84 -3.56
CA SER A 109 6.66 5.22 -4.97
C SER A 109 6.08 4.11 -5.83
N SER A 110 6.48 2.85 -5.59
CA SER A 110 5.92 1.70 -6.29
C SER A 110 4.42 1.56 -6.01
N SER A 111 4.00 1.63 -4.74
CA SER A 111 2.59 1.54 -4.34
C SER A 111 1.74 2.68 -4.91
N LEU A 112 2.19 3.94 -4.77
CA LEU A 112 1.47 5.10 -5.32
C LEU A 112 1.41 5.08 -6.84
N SER A 113 2.36 4.44 -7.51
CA SER A 113 2.29 4.25 -8.95
C SER A 113 1.10 3.40 -9.38
N GLN A 114 0.53 2.57 -8.50
CA GLN A 114 -0.60 1.67 -8.79
C GLN A 114 -1.92 2.16 -8.17
N ALA A 115 -1.86 2.71 -6.96
CA ALA A 115 -3.03 2.99 -6.15
C ALA A 115 -3.08 4.45 -5.67
N ARG A 116 -4.29 4.97 -5.47
CA ARG A 116 -4.48 6.30 -4.87
C ARG A 116 -4.48 6.28 -3.37
N GLU A 117 -4.73 5.12 -2.79
CA GLU A 117 -4.83 4.92 -1.36
C GLU A 117 -3.89 3.79 -0.95
N VAL A 118 -2.96 4.09 -0.06
CA VAL A 118 -1.96 3.14 0.45
C VAL A 118 -2.06 3.08 1.97
N THR A 119 -2.41 1.91 2.50
CA THR A 119 -2.51 1.71 3.95
C THR A 119 -1.51 0.65 4.41
N LEU A 120 -0.63 1.02 5.33
CA LEU A 120 0.20 0.08 6.07
C LEU A 120 -0.47 -0.23 7.40
N ILE A 121 -0.72 -1.49 7.64
CA ILE A 121 -1.27 -2.03 8.90
C ILE A 121 -0.24 -2.98 9.46
N SER A 122 0.13 -2.86 10.73
CA SER A 122 1.13 -3.75 11.29
C SER A 122 0.94 -3.98 12.78
N LYS A 123 1.44 -5.13 13.24
CA LYS A 123 1.39 -5.60 14.61
C LYS A 123 2.70 -6.27 14.95
N VAL A 124 3.38 -5.78 15.96
CA VAL A 124 4.52 -6.47 16.57
C VAL A 124 4.03 -7.49 17.60
N LYS A 125 4.83 -8.49 17.91
CA LYS A 125 4.51 -9.50 18.91
C LYS A 125 4.14 -8.86 20.25
N ASN A 126 3.00 -9.30 20.82
CA ASN A 126 2.39 -8.74 22.03
C ASN A 126 1.95 -7.26 21.90
N GLY A 127 1.98 -6.69 20.71
CA GLY A 127 1.54 -5.33 20.45
C GLY A 127 0.09 -5.25 19.98
N GLN A 128 -0.38 -4.02 19.84
CA GLN A 128 -1.67 -3.72 19.19
C GLN A 128 -1.48 -3.56 17.68
N VAL A 129 -2.54 -3.77 16.93
CA VAL A 129 -2.57 -3.46 15.50
C VAL A 129 -2.60 -1.94 15.34
N ASN A 130 -1.68 -1.42 14.55
CA ASN A 130 -1.59 -0.01 14.20
C ASN A 130 -1.70 0.17 12.70
N LEU A 131 -2.21 1.31 12.25
CA LEU A 131 -2.27 1.64 10.84
C LEU A 131 -1.83 3.09 10.56
N ARG A 132 -1.36 3.31 9.33
CA ARG A 132 -1.21 4.62 8.71
C ARG A 132 -1.67 4.53 7.27
N ARG A 133 -2.44 5.53 6.86
CA ARG A 133 -2.92 5.65 5.49
C ARG A 133 -2.37 6.90 4.84
N LEU A 134 -1.81 6.72 3.66
CA LEU A 134 -1.49 7.78 2.73
C LEU A 134 -2.62 7.85 1.71
N SER A 135 -3.36 8.93 1.75
CA SER A 135 -4.54 9.15 0.90
C SER A 135 -4.29 10.25 -0.10
N SER A 136 -4.43 9.95 -1.38
CA SER A 136 -4.36 10.94 -2.45
C SER A 136 -5.43 12.02 -2.29
N GLU A 137 -6.64 11.65 -1.82
CA GLU A 137 -7.71 12.61 -1.52
C GLU A 137 -7.23 13.65 -0.51
N VAL A 138 -6.64 13.20 0.60
CA VAL A 138 -6.19 14.10 1.69
C VAL A 138 -5.01 14.96 1.25
N VAL A 139 -4.04 14.41 0.52
CA VAL A 139 -2.92 15.19 -0.02
C VAL A 139 -3.43 16.25 -0.98
N MET A 140 -4.39 15.94 -1.84
CA MET A 140 -5.00 16.90 -2.76
C MET A 140 -5.84 17.97 -2.05
N GLU A 141 -6.53 17.62 -0.95
CA GLU A 141 -7.29 18.57 -0.13
C GLU A 141 -6.37 19.56 0.58
N GLN A 142 -5.33 19.05 1.23
CA GLN A 142 -4.49 19.83 2.15
C GLN A 142 -3.27 20.45 1.50
N ASP A 143 -2.91 20.06 0.29
CA ASP A 143 -1.65 20.36 -0.38
C ASP A 143 -0.42 20.10 0.51
N ARG A 144 -0.48 18.99 1.24
CA ARG A 144 0.55 18.56 2.20
C ARG A 144 0.62 17.05 2.26
N TRP A 145 1.83 16.51 2.33
CA TRP A 145 2.05 15.13 2.69
C TRP A 145 1.59 14.87 4.13
N THR A 146 0.55 14.05 4.28
CA THR A 146 -0.08 13.78 5.57
C THR A 146 -0.45 12.32 5.67
N LEU A 147 -0.13 11.69 6.80
CA LEU A 147 -0.58 10.35 7.13
C LEU A 147 -1.80 10.40 8.04
N LEU A 148 -2.81 9.61 7.72
CA LEU A 148 -3.96 9.41 8.56
C LEU A 148 -3.67 8.30 9.58
N PRO A 149 -3.74 8.57 10.88
CA PRO A 149 -3.61 7.55 11.92
C PRO A 149 -4.90 6.74 12.10
N GLU A 150 -6.02 7.28 11.60
CA GLU A 150 -7.34 6.67 11.65
C GLU A 150 -8.04 6.87 10.31
N LEU A 151 -8.91 5.92 9.96
CA LEU A 151 -9.67 5.99 8.71
C LEU A 151 -10.92 6.83 8.88
N ARG A 152 -11.17 7.73 7.93
CA ARG A 152 -12.47 8.39 7.81
C ARG A 152 -13.57 7.33 7.53
N PRO A 153 -14.84 7.57 7.90
CA PRO A 153 -15.91 6.58 7.73
C PRO A 153 -16.00 5.99 6.31
N HIS A 154 -15.86 6.81 5.27
CA HIS A 154 -15.94 6.39 3.87
C HIS A 154 -14.69 5.66 3.37
N MET A 155 -13.60 5.64 4.16
CA MET A 155 -12.36 4.93 3.86
C MET A 155 -12.30 3.54 4.52
N LYS A 156 -13.34 3.16 5.27
CA LYS A 156 -13.47 1.81 5.82
C LYS A 156 -14.00 0.89 4.74
N THR A 157 -13.16 0.01 4.25
CA THR A 157 -13.42 -0.84 3.10
C THR A 157 -13.29 -2.31 3.48
N ARG A 158 -13.80 -3.19 2.63
CA ARG A 158 -13.64 -4.64 2.79
C ARG A 158 -12.16 -5.05 2.78
N ALA A 159 -11.33 -4.39 1.96
CA ALA A 159 -9.90 -4.66 1.92
C ALA A 159 -9.23 -4.43 3.28
N ILE A 160 -9.55 -3.30 3.94
CA ILE A 160 -9.07 -2.98 5.28
C ILE A 160 -9.57 -4.01 6.30
N ASP A 161 -10.85 -4.38 6.25
CA ASP A 161 -11.42 -5.36 7.19
C ASP A 161 -10.75 -6.72 7.05
N ILE A 162 -10.47 -7.17 5.83
CA ILE A 162 -9.72 -8.42 5.57
C ILE A 162 -8.32 -8.34 6.19
N ALA A 163 -7.58 -7.26 5.94
CA ALA A 163 -6.22 -7.08 6.44
C ALA A 163 -6.20 -7.06 7.98
N MET A 164 -7.10 -6.29 8.60
CA MET A 164 -7.23 -6.19 10.05
C MET A 164 -7.59 -7.53 10.69
N ALA A 165 -8.57 -8.26 10.14
CA ALA A 165 -8.96 -9.57 10.63
C ALA A 165 -7.79 -10.56 10.57
N ARG A 166 -7.10 -10.63 9.44
CA ARG A 166 -5.95 -11.51 9.25
C ARG A 166 -4.79 -11.22 10.22
N LEU A 167 -4.48 -9.96 10.48
CA LEU A 167 -3.43 -9.59 11.43
C LEU A 167 -3.86 -9.77 12.89
N SER A 168 -5.14 -9.61 13.22
CA SER A 168 -5.63 -9.83 14.58
C SER A 168 -5.45 -11.27 15.06
N GLU A 169 -5.53 -12.23 14.14
CA GLU A 169 -5.36 -13.68 14.40
C GLU A 169 -3.89 -14.11 14.56
N ARG A 170 -2.92 -13.21 14.32
CA ARG A 170 -1.49 -13.51 14.33
C ARG A 170 -0.79 -12.87 15.51
N ASP A 171 0.36 -13.42 15.87
CA ASP A 171 1.23 -12.85 16.90
C ASP A 171 1.87 -11.53 16.44
N SER A 172 2.32 -11.50 15.19
CA SER A 172 2.94 -10.35 14.52
C SER A 172 2.72 -10.42 13.00
N GLY A 173 3.08 -9.37 12.30
CA GLY A 173 3.03 -9.29 10.85
C GLY A 173 2.66 -7.90 10.35
N SER A 174 2.65 -7.77 9.02
CA SER A 174 2.25 -6.53 8.36
C SER A 174 1.30 -6.79 7.20
N ALA A 175 0.55 -5.77 6.83
CA ALA A 175 -0.26 -5.76 5.61
C ALA A 175 -0.12 -4.41 4.91
N ILE A 176 0.18 -4.45 3.62
CA ILE A 176 0.06 -3.30 2.72
C ILE A 176 -1.24 -3.47 1.94
N VAL A 177 -2.10 -2.47 2.03
CA VAL A 177 -3.38 -2.42 1.31
C VAL A 177 -3.31 -1.30 0.27
N LEU A 178 -3.37 -1.67 -0.99
CA LEU A 178 -3.42 -0.78 -2.14
C LEU A 178 -4.87 -0.72 -2.62
N GLU A 179 -5.46 0.47 -2.64
CA GLU A 179 -6.87 0.67 -2.99
C GLU A 179 -7.03 1.79 -4.02
N ASP A 180 -8.15 1.78 -4.72
CA ASP A 180 -8.41 2.66 -5.86
C ASP A 180 -7.27 2.59 -6.89
N MET A 181 -7.03 1.40 -7.41
CA MET A 181 -5.93 1.08 -8.33
C MET A 181 -6.18 1.72 -9.69
N HIS A 182 -5.54 2.86 -9.95
CA HIS A 182 -5.83 3.72 -11.10
C HIS A 182 -5.19 3.27 -12.41
N LYS A 183 -4.18 2.38 -12.37
CA LYS A 183 -3.57 1.82 -13.59
C LYS A 183 -4.32 0.63 -14.16
N LEU A 184 -5.08 -0.06 -13.32
CA LEU A 184 -5.87 -1.18 -13.78
C LEU A 184 -7.10 -0.66 -14.52
N LYS A 185 -7.04 -0.73 -15.83
CA LYS A 185 -8.10 -0.25 -16.71
C LYS A 185 -9.02 -1.40 -17.06
N TYR A 186 -10.03 -1.59 -16.23
CA TYR A 186 -11.17 -2.39 -16.64
C TYR A 186 -12.05 -1.58 -17.60
N ARG A 187 -12.32 -2.10 -18.79
CA ARG A 187 -13.36 -1.58 -19.66
C ARG A 187 -14.70 -2.13 -19.15
N VAL A 188 -15.42 -1.30 -18.44
CA VAL A 188 -16.80 -1.56 -17.98
C VAL A 188 -17.64 -2.00 -19.17
N GLY A 189 -18.32 -3.15 -19.09
CA GLY A 189 -19.33 -3.55 -20.07
C GLY A 189 -19.55 -5.04 -20.27
N ASN A 190 -18.74 -5.92 -19.70
CA ASN A 190 -18.96 -7.36 -19.87
C ASN A 190 -18.39 -8.14 -18.67
N GLU A 191 -19.26 -8.70 -17.82
CA GLU A 191 -18.84 -9.50 -16.65
C GLU A 191 -17.90 -10.65 -17.02
N SER A 192 -18.10 -11.26 -18.20
CA SER A 192 -17.23 -12.34 -18.70
C SER A 192 -15.79 -11.90 -18.99
N ASN A 193 -15.54 -10.63 -19.27
CA ASN A 193 -14.20 -10.09 -19.50
C ASN A 193 -13.49 -9.73 -18.18
N ARG A 194 -14.21 -9.53 -17.10
CA ARG A 194 -13.71 -9.13 -15.81
C ARG A 194 -12.94 -10.25 -15.12
N ASP A 195 -13.54 -11.43 -15.00
CA ASP A 195 -12.87 -12.59 -14.41
C ASP A 195 -11.64 -13.00 -15.21
N ALA A 196 -11.74 -12.97 -16.53
CA ALA A 196 -10.62 -13.22 -17.43
C ALA A 196 -9.49 -12.20 -17.23
N TYR A 197 -9.82 -10.93 -17.03
CA TYR A 197 -8.85 -9.87 -16.73
C TYR A 197 -8.15 -10.11 -15.38
N LEU A 198 -8.90 -10.38 -14.31
CA LEU A 198 -8.35 -10.71 -13.00
C LEU A 198 -7.44 -11.94 -13.06
N GLN A 199 -7.87 -12.99 -13.76
CA GLN A 199 -7.06 -14.20 -13.94
C GLN A 199 -5.77 -13.92 -14.72
N SER A 200 -5.81 -13.03 -15.73
CA SER A 200 -4.63 -12.61 -16.47
C SER A 200 -3.64 -11.86 -15.58
N GLU A 201 -4.11 -10.90 -14.78
CA GLU A 201 -3.25 -10.16 -13.84
C GLU A 201 -2.65 -11.09 -12.78
N TYR A 202 -3.44 -12.03 -12.24
CA TYR A 202 -2.94 -13.08 -11.36
C TYR A 202 -1.85 -13.93 -12.02
N GLY A 203 -2.05 -14.30 -13.28
CA GLY A 203 -1.08 -15.06 -14.07
C GLY A 203 0.25 -14.31 -14.17
N HIS A 204 0.22 -13.04 -14.56
CA HIS A 204 1.41 -12.20 -14.68
C HIS A 204 2.17 -12.07 -13.34
N ILE A 205 1.45 -11.79 -12.24
CA ILE A 205 2.05 -11.72 -10.91
C ILE A 205 2.69 -13.05 -10.54
N LYS A 206 1.96 -14.15 -10.69
CA LYS A 206 2.45 -15.50 -10.35
C LYS A 206 3.71 -15.87 -11.13
N ASP A 207 3.69 -15.67 -12.44
CA ASP A 207 4.81 -16.01 -13.32
C ASP A 207 6.05 -15.17 -12.96
N TYR A 208 5.86 -13.87 -12.71
CA TYR A 208 6.94 -12.99 -12.31
C TYR A 208 7.53 -13.37 -10.94
N LEU A 209 6.70 -13.59 -9.93
CA LEU A 209 7.15 -14.02 -8.60
C LEU A 209 7.87 -15.36 -8.66
N SER A 210 7.38 -16.31 -9.46
CA SER A 210 8.02 -17.62 -9.65
C SER A 210 9.43 -17.50 -10.21
N LEU A 211 9.66 -16.52 -11.08
CA LEU A 211 10.97 -16.25 -11.65
C LEU A 211 11.90 -15.54 -10.65
N VAL A 212 11.39 -14.49 -9.98
CA VAL A 212 12.21 -13.64 -9.10
C VAL A 212 12.55 -14.37 -7.80
N PHE A 213 11.62 -15.15 -7.27
CA PHE A 213 11.74 -15.85 -5.99
C PHE A 213 11.88 -17.38 -6.12
N GLU A 214 12.46 -17.86 -7.22
CA GLU A 214 12.63 -19.30 -7.50
C GLU A 214 13.23 -20.08 -6.32
N ASN A 215 14.15 -19.49 -5.59
CA ASN A 215 14.83 -20.10 -4.43
C ASN A 215 14.04 -20.03 -3.11
N TYR A 216 12.95 -19.28 -3.06
CA TYR A 216 12.14 -19.02 -1.86
C TYR A 216 10.76 -19.68 -1.91
N ILE A 217 10.27 -19.99 -3.11
CA ILE A 217 8.95 -20.63 -3.30
C ILE A 217 9.13 -22.15 -3.17
N ARG A 218 8.41 -22.74 -2.20
CA ARG A 218 8.36 -24.20 -1.95
C ARG A 218 7.04 -24.78 -2.39
#